data_085de16966f7880d13511c49b97bb814
#
_entry.id   085de16966f7880d13511c49b97bb814
#
_cell.length_a   1.000
_cell.length_b   1.000
_cell.length_c   1.000
_cell.angle_alpha   90.00
_cell.angle_beta   90.00
_cell.angle_gamma   90.00
#
_symmetry.space_group_name_H-M   'P 1'
#
loop_
_entity.id
_entity.type
_entity.pdbx_description
1 polymer ?
#
loop_
_entity_poly.entity_id
_entity_poly.type
_entity_poly.pdbx_seq_one_letter_code
_entity_poly.pdbx_strand_id
1 'polypeptide(L)'
;MNTEAVVIYSDYKQVEKVKDEVKTSLTFNFIDITSKKGKKDGWTIKSYWGAKLDPFILIVRDGTPVKAFYSEDKKDPIEEAIKYLNT
;
A
#
# COMPACT_ATOMS: atom_id res chain seq x y z
N MET A 1 -19.85 -1.37 -0.36
CA MET A 1 -18.63 -0.98 -1.10
C MET A 1 -17.43 -1.73 -0.54
N ASN A 2 -16.69 -2.40 -1.40
CA ASN A 2 -15.57 -3.24 -0.98
C ASN A 2 -14.24 -2.52 -1.22
N THR A 3 -13.57 -2.15 -0.14
CA THR A 3 -12.30 -1.43 -0.21
C THR A 3 -11.15 -2.34 0.24
N GLU A 4 -10.07 -2.33 -0.54
CA GLU A 4 -8.87 -3.09 -0.25
C GLU A 4 -7.66 -2.16 -0.25
N ALA A 5 -6.75 -2.35 0.69
CA ALA A 5 -5.46 -1.66 0.71
C ALA A 5 -4.36 -2.69 0.44
N VAL A 6 -3.68 -2.56 -0.69
CA VAL A 6 -2.54 -3.41 -1.04
C VAL A 6 -1.29 -2.69 -0.55
N VAL A 7 -0.60 -3.28 0.43
CA VAL A 7 0.56 -2.68 1.08
C VAL A 7 1.80 -3.48 0.70
N ILE A 8 2.67 -2.88 -0.10
CA ILE A 8 3.92 -3.50 -0.56
C ILE A 8 5.06 -2.94 0.27
N TYR A 9 5.82 -3.81 0.92
CA TYR A 9 6.85 -3.41 1.88
C TYR A 9 8.09 -4.30 1.81
N SER A 10 9.23 -3.76 2.27
CA SER A 10 10.44 -4.54 2.50
C SER A 10 10.68 -4.75 3.99
N ASP A 11 10.23 -3.84 4.84
CA ASP A 11 10.32 -3.94 6.30
C ASP A 11 8.92 -3.75 6.89
N TYR A 12 8.38 -4.82 7.47
CA TYR A 12 7.03 -4.80 8.02
C TYR A 12 6.84 -3.72 9.10
N LYS A 13 7.89 -3.40 9.85
CA LYS A 13 7.82 -2.37 10.89
C LYS A 13 7.43 -1.00 10.33
N GLN A 14 7.76 -0.74 9.08
CA GLN A 14 7.40 0.54 8.44
C GLN A 14 5.91 0.66 8.15
N VAL A 15 5.21 -0.47 8.00
CA VAL A 15 3.82 -0.49 7.55
C VAL A 15 2.83 -1.04 8.57
N GLU A 16 3.30 -1.59 9.68
CA GLU A 16 2.40 -2.25 10.64
C GLU A 16 1.36 -1.30 11.21
N LYS A 17 1.68 -0.02 11.37
CA LYS A 17 0.74 0.96 11.93
C LYS A 17 -0.44 1.26 11.01
N VAL A 18 -0.34 0.97 9.73
CA VAL A 18 -1.45 1.17 8.78
C VAL A 18 -2.66 0.35 9.24
N LYS A 19 -2.43 -0.91 9.58
CA LYS A 19 -3.50 -1.79 10.03
C LYS A 19 -4.10 -1.31 11.35
N ASP A 20 -3.24 -0.82 12.27
CA ASP A 20 -3.69 -0.43 13.61
C ASP A 20 -4.36 0.94 13.61
N GLU A 21 -3.92 1.88 12.79
CA GLU A 21 -4.39 3.27 12.83
C GLU A 21 -5.53 3.56 11.86
N VAL A 22 -5.77 2.69 10.87
CA VAL A 22 -6.92 2.84 9.99
C VAL A 22 -8.16 2.32 10.71
N LYS A 23 -9.15 3.18 10.87
CA LYS A 23 -10.38 2.88 11.61
C LYS A 23 -11.53 2.44 10.72
N THR A 24 -11.39 2.61 9.42
CA THR A 24 -12.40 2.21 8.45
C THR A 24 -12.29 0.71 8.18
N SER A 25 -13.44 0.03 8.07
CA SER A 25 -13.44 -1.39 7.75
C SER A 25 -13.03 -1.62 6.30
N LEU A 26 -11.95 -2.37 6.09
CA LEU A 26 -11.46 -2.73 4.76
C LEU A 26 -10.58 -3.97 4.84
N THR A 27 -10.25 -4.53 3.68
CA THR A 27 -9.36 -5.67 3.57
C THR A 27 -7.94 -5.19 3.33
N PHE A 28 -6.98 -5.70 4.11
CA PHE A 28 -5.55 -5.43 3.91
C PHE A 28 -4.89 -6.61 3.21
N ASN A 29 -4.11 -6.32 2.19
CA ASN A 29 -3.30 -7.31 1.49
C ASN A 29 -1.84 -6.86 1.59
N PHE A 30 -1.07 -7.49 2.50
CA PHE A 30 0.33 -7.16 2.72
C PHE A 30 1.22 -8.02 1.83
N ILE A 31 2.06 -7.38 1.03
CA ILE A 31 2.97 -8.07 0.11
C ILE A 31 4.41 -7.76 0.52
N ASP A 32 5.14 -8.81 0.94
CA ASP A 32 6.55 -8.71 1.30
C ASP A 32 7.39 -8.80 0.03
N ILE A 33 7.94 -7.68 -0.42
CA ILE A 33 8.70 -7.61 -1.67
C ILE A 33 10.05 -8.32 -1.57
N THR A 34 10.47 -8.70 -0.36
CA THR A 34 11.71 -9.48 -0.19
C THR A 34 11.47 -10.97 -0.39
N SER A 35 10.22 -11.43 -0.33
CA SER A 35 9.89 -12.82 -0.61
C SER A 35 9.88 -13.07 -2.12
N LYS A 36 10.06 -14.33 -2.53
CA LYS A 36 10.12 -14.68 -3.94
C LYS A 36 8.84 -14.32 -4.68
N LYS A 37 7.70 -14.71 -4.13
CA LYS A 37 6.40 -14.41 -4.72
C LYS A 37 6.06 -12.93 -4.62
N GLY A 38 6.31 -12.33 -3.47
CA GLY A 38 6.01 -10.92 -3.24
C GLY A 38 6.86 -10.00 -4.10
N LYS A 39 8.09 -10.38 -4.38
CA LYS A 39 8.97 -9.61 -5.27
C LYS A 39 8.36 -9.49 -6.66
N LYS A 40 7.89 -10.59 -7.22
CA LYS A 40 7.26 -10.60 -8.55
C LYS A 40 5.97 -9.78 -8.55
N ASP A 41 5.07 -10.05 -7.62
CA ASP A 41 3.78 -9.37 -7.56
C ASP A 41 3.93 -7.89 -7.22
N GLY A 42 4.79 -7.58 -6.26
CA GLY A 42 5.03 -6.21 -5.83
C GLY A 42 5.64 -5.35 -6.93
N TRP A 43 6.64 -5.86 -7.64
CA TRP A 43 7.25 -5.12 -8.73
C TRP A 43 6.30 -4.90 -9.90
N THR A 44 5.42 -5.87 -10.20
CA THR A 44 4.43 -5.72 -11.25
C THR A 44 3.48 -4.55 -10.94
N ILE A 45 2.99 -4.49 -9.71
CA ILE A 45 2.08 -3.43 -9.28
C ILE A 45 2.81 -2.08 -9.25
N LYS A 46 3.99 -2.02 -8.65
CA LYS A 46 4.76 -0.78 -8.54
C LYS A 46 5.13 -0.23 -9.92
N SER A 47 5.49 -1.11 -10.85
CA SER A 47 5.88 -0.69 -12.20
C SER A 47 4.73 -0.03 -12.95
N TYR A 48 3.52 -0.52 -12.76
CA TYR A 48 2.34 0.09 -13.37
C TYR A 48 2.19 1.55 -12.98
N TRP A 49 2.55 1.88 -11.73
CA TRP A 49 2.44 3.24 -11.20
C TRP A 49 3.75 4.04 -11.30
N GLY A 50 4.81 3.44 -11.81
CA GLY A 50 6.12 4.08 -11.90
C GLY A 50 6.82 4.24 -10.56
N ALA A 51 6.40 3.51 -9.54
CA ALA A 51 7.00 3.58 -8.21
C ALA A 51 8.22 2.67 -8.12
N LYS A 52 9.30 3.18 -7.52
CA LYS A 52 10.56 2.43 -7.36
C LYS A 52 10.91 2.16 -5.92
N LEU A 53 10.38 2.94 -4.99
CA LEU A 53 10.72 2.87 -3.57
C LEU A 53 9.63 2.13 -2.78
N ASP A 54 10.01 1.61 -1.62
CA ASP A 54 9.10 1.03 -0.64
C ASP A 54 8.96 1.99 0.53
N PRO A 55 7.85 1.96 1.23
CA PRO A 55 6.63 1.21 0.97
C PRO A 55 5.75 1.81 -0.12
N PHE A 56 4.86 1.00 -0.65
CA PHE A 56 3.89 1.41 -1.66
C PHE A 56 2.51 0.93 -1.21
N ILE A 57 1.51 1.81 -1.26
CA ILE A 57 0.14 1.46 -0.85
C ILE A 57 -0.81 1.79 -1.99
N LEU A 58 -1.58 0.79 -2.40
CA LEU A 58 -2.58 0.95 -3.45
C LEU A 58 -3.97 0.74 -2.84
N ILE A 59 -4.86 1.71 -3.05
CA ILE A 59 -6.24 1.62 -2.61
C ILE A 59 -7.10 1.17 -3.78
N VAL A 60 -7.83 0.09 -3.58
CA VAL A 60 -8.70 -0.52 -4.60
C VAL A 60 -10.13 -0.53 -4.07
N ARG A 61 -11.07 0.01 -4.84
CA ARG A 61 -12.48 -0.01 -4.49
C ARG A 61 -13.26 -0.76 -5.55
N ASP A 62 -13.97 -1.80 -5.11
CA ASP A 62 -14.79 -2.65 -5.98
C ASP A 62 -14.00 -3.14 -7.19
N GLY A 63 -12.74 -3.54 -6.95
CA GLY A 63 -11.86 -4.08 -7.98
C GLY A 63 -11.16 -3.05 -8.85
N THR A 64 -11.36 -1.75 -8.59
CA THR A 64 -10.76 -0.68 -9.37
C THR A 64 -9.75 0.11 -8.54
N PRO A 65 -8.49 0.24 -8.99
CA PRO A 65 -7.52 1.09 -8.29
C PRO A 65 -7.96 2.55 -8.33
N VAL A 66 -7.99 3.20 -7.17
CA VAL A 66 -8.46 4.60 -7.08
C VAL A 66 -7.39 5.56 -6.58
N LYS A 67 -6.38 5.07 -5.85
CA LYS A 67 -5.33 5.93 -5.30
C LYS A 67 -4.08 5.12 -4.98
N ALA A 68 -2.91 5.71 -5.22
CA ALA A 68 -1.63 5.09 -4.87
C ALA A 68 -0.81 6.07 -4.04
N PHE A 69 -0.10 5.56 -3.03
CA PHE A 69 0.78 6.35 -2.17
C PHE A 69 2.18 5.72 -2.19
N TYR A 70 3.18 6.52 -2.53
CA TYR A 70 4.57 6.07 -2.58
C TYR A 70 5.53 7.24 -2.37
N SER A 71 6.80 6.95 -2.12
CA SER A 71 7.76 7.90 -1.53
C SER A 71 8.51 8.77 -2.53
N GLU A 72 8.23 8.72 -3.82
CA GLU A 72 8.99 9.44 -4.85
C GLU A 72 8.99 10.96 -4.65
N ASP A 73 7.98 11.49 -4.00
CA ASP A 73 7.83 12.94 -3.78
C ASP A 73 8.24 13.37 -2.38
N LYS A 74 8.94 12.51 -1.63
CA LYS A 74 9.42 12.75 -0.26
C LYS A 74 8.33 12.84 0.80
N LYS A 75 7.10 12.54 0.47
CA LYS A 75 6.02 12.43 1.45
C LYS A 75 6.06 11.07 2.12
N ASP A 76 5.53 10.98 3.33
CA ASP A 76 5.39 9.71 4.01
C ASP A 76 4.13 9.00 3.47
N PRO A 77 4.29 7.95 2.64
CA PRO A 77 3.12 7.30 2.04
C PRO A 77 2.24 6.61 3.08
N ILE A 78 2.82 6.16 4.21
CA ILE A 78 2.06 5.51 5.27
C ILE A 78 1.11 6.50 5.93
N GLU A 79 1.61 7.67 6.33
CA GLU A 79 0.79 8.71 6.94
C GLU A 79 -0.29 9.22 5.98
N GLU A 80 0.06 9.42 4.73
CA GLU A 80 -0.88 9.89 3.71
C GLU A 80 -2.00 8.87 3.49
N ALA A 81 -1.66 7.58 3.45
CA ALA A 81 -2.66 6.52 3.26
C ALA A 81 -3.59 6.42 4.45
N ILE A 82 -3.06 6.49 5.68
CA ILE A 82 -3.87 6.45 6.91
C ILE A 82 -4.86 7.61 6.91
N LYS A 83 -4.38 8.80 6.60
CA LYS A 83 -5.21 10.00 6.54
C LYS A 83 -6.32 9.85 5.51
N TYR A 84 -5.98 9.37 4.33
CA TYR A 84 -6.95 9.16 3.25
C TYR A 84 -8.03 8.15 3.64
N LEU A 85 -7.62 7.04 4.24
CA LEU A 85 -8.55 5.97 4.60
C LEU A 85 -9.44 6.31 5.79
N ASN A 86 -9.02 7.24 6.63
CA ASN A 86 -9.79 7.67 7.80
C ASN A 86 -10.70 8.88 7.54
N THR A 87 -10.71 9.41 6.34
CA THR A 87 -11.61 10.53 6.02
C THR A 87 -13.04 10.12 5.72
#